data_373e8008802ec595521cc32f60f8ca84
#
_entry.id   373e8008802ec595521cc32f60f8ca84
#
_cell.length_a   1.000
_cell.length_b   1.000
_cell.length_c   1.000
_cell.angle_alpha   90.00
_cell.angle_beta   90.00
_cell.angle_gamma   90.00
#
_symmetry.space_group_name_H-M   'P 1'
#
loop_
_entity.id
_entity.type
_entity.pdbx_description
1 polymer ?
#
loop_
_entity_poly.entity_id
_entity_poly.type
_entity_poly.pdbx_seq_one_letter_code
_entity_poly.pdbx_strand_id
1 'polypeptide(L)'
;HGRVNEKELERLRFNLNDLLEQLRISGNYDISQIDTAILETNGQLSIVPKTSARTVTVGDMNIKNAECDGIPYMLISDGKIVEQELKRSGHGRQWLDEELKKRNLKLSEVFIASLSQNGTLLIQKHEH
;
A
#
# COMPACT_ATOMS: atom_id res chain seq x y z
N HIS A 1 8.27 17.67 19.11
CA HIS A 1 7.30 18.74 18.91
C HIS A 1 7.63 19.67 17.72
N GLY A 2 8.09 19.11 16.58
CA GLY A 2 8.36 19.86 15.35
C GLY A 2 9.68 20.64 15.33
N ARG A 3 10.60 20.30 16.23
CA ARG A 3 11.95 20.90 16.28
C ARG A 3 13.01 19.82 16.34
N VAL A 4 14.06 20.00 15.56
CA VAL A 4 15.23 19.10 15.57
C VAL A 4 16.08 19.36 16.81
N ASN A 5 16.46 18.32 17.51
CA ASN A 5 17.42 18.39 18.60
C ASN A 5 18.84 18.16 18.05
N GLU A 6 19.57 19.24 17.82
CA GLU A 6 20.94 19.20 17.27
C GLU A 6 21.89 18.35 18.12
N LYS A 7 21.84 18.47 19.44
CA LYS A 7 22.68 17.69 20.37
C LYS A 7 22.44 16.19 20.26
N GLU A 8 21.20 15.77 20.04
CA GLU A 8 20.89 14.37 19.84
C GLU A 8 21.38 13.86 18.51
N LEU A 9 21.29 14.66 17.43
CA LEU A 9 21.85 14.29 16.13
C LEU A 9 23.36 14.08 16.23
N GLU A 10 24.06 15.00 16.88
CA GLU A 10 25.52 14.89 17.11
C GLU A 10 25.86 13.65 17.94
N ARG A 11 25.13 13.41 19.03
CA ARG A 11 25.33 12.23 19.90
C ARG A 11 25.15 10.92 19.12
N LEU A 12 24.18 10.86 18.25
CA LEU A 12 23.84 9.69 17.42
C LEU A 12 24.71 9.60 16.16
N ARG A 13 25.57 10.59 15.89
CA ARG A 13 26.33 10.72 14.62
C ARG A 13 25.43 10.64 13.38
N PHE A 14 24.26 11.24 13.50
CA PHE A 14 23.22 11.26 12.49
C PHE A 14 23.10 12.69 11.96
N ASN A 15 23.39 12.90 10.69
CA ASN A 15 23.38 14.25 10.12
C ASN A 15 21.98 14.68 9.68
N LEU A 16 21.81 15.96 9.40
CA LEU A 16 20.52 16.52 9.01
C LEU A 16 20.01 15.95 7.68
N ASN A 17 20.89 15.67 6.72
CA ASN A 17 20.51 15.09 5.45
C ASN A 17 19.99 13.65 5.61
N ASP A 18 20.63 12.85 6.47
CA ASP A 18 20.18 11.51 6.81
C ASP A 18 18.77 11.56 7.46
N LEU A 19 18.55 12.51 8.36
CA LEU A 19 17.24 12.72 8.97
C LEU A 19 16.18 13.02 7.92
N LEU A 20 16.43 13.97 7.04
CA LEU A 20 15.49 14.38 5.99
C LEU A 20 15.21 13.25 4.99
N GLU A 21 16.22 12.44 4.66
CA GLU A 21 16.08 11.27 3.81
C GLU A 21 15.16 10.23 4.46
N GLN A 22 15.42 9.86 5.71
CA GLN A 22 14.62 8.90 6.45
C GLN A 22 13.17 9.38 6.63
N LEU A 23 12.96 10.68 6.84
CA LEU A 23 11.62 11.26 6.90
C LEU A 23 10.88 11.10 5.57
N ARG A 24 11.54 11.35 4.44
CA ARG A 24 10.93 11.15 3.11
C ARG A 24 10.61 9.68 2.84
N ILE A 25 11.51 8.76 3.18
CA ILE A 25 11.30 7.32 3.05
C ILE A 25 10.07 6.86 3.84
N SER A 26 9.85 7.44 5.03
CA SER A 26 8.67 7.15 5.86
C SER A 26 7.41 7.93 5.48
N GLY A 27 7.44 8.69 4.37
CA GLY A 27 6.28 9.44 3.86
C GLY A 27 6.04 10.78 4.56
N ASN A 28 7.00 11.28 5.34
CA ASN A 28 6.88 12.56 6.06
C ASN A 28 7.79 13.60 5.44
N TYR A 29 7.22 14.65 4.88
CA TYR A 29 7.95 15.69 4.14
C TYR A 29 8.11 16.99 4.92
N ASP A 30 7.42 17.15 6.03
CA ASP A 30 7.39 18.37 6.82
C ASP A 30 7.69 18.08 8.31
N ILE A 31 8.88 18.48 8.76
CA ILE A 31 9.32 18.32 10.14
C ILE A 31 8.35 18.98 11.13
N SER A 32 7.71 20.09 10.75
CA SER A 32 6.78 20.79 11.62
C SER A 32 5.55 19.95 12.02
N GLN A 33 5.23 18.92 11.23
CA GLN A 33 4.11 18.00 11.46
C GLN A 33 4.47 16.81 12.34
N ILE A 34 5.76 16.66 12.69
CA ILE A 34 6.25 15.53 13.49
C ILE A 34 6.26 15.92 14.96
N ASP A 35 5.67 15.09 15.80
CA ASP A 35 5.81 15.21 17.25
C ASP A 35 7.13 14.61 17.73
N THR A 36 7.36 13.37 17.40
CA THR A 36 8.53 12.59 17.85
C THR A 36 9.08 11.73 16.71
N ALA A 37 10.39 11.64 16.61
CA ALA A 37 11.11 10.70 15.77
C ALA A 37 12.07 9.89 16.63
N ILE A 38 12.06 8.57 16.46
CA ILE A 38 12.89 7.62 17.21
C ILE A 38 13.81 6.91 16.23
N LEU A 39 15.13 7.02 16.45
CA LEU A 39 16.11 6.22 15.70
C LEU A 39 16.16 4.81 16.30
N GLU A 40 15.71 3.85 15.51
CA GLU A 40 15.69 2.45 15.92
C GLU A 40 17.09 1.81 15.82
N THR A 41 17.27 0.67 16.45
CA THR A 41 18.56 -0.05 16.47
C THR A 41 18.99 -0.52 15.07
N ASN A 42 18.08 -0.67 14.14
CA ASN A 42 18.35 -1.03 12.74
C ASN A 42 18.67 0.19 11.85
N GLY A 43 18.76 1.40 12.41
CA GLY A 43 19.06 2.64 11.69
C GLY A 43 17.87 3.30 11.01
N GLN A 44 16.67 2.76 11.14
CA GLN A 44 15.43 3.35 10.63
C GLN A 44 14.81 4.32 11.64
N LEU A 45 14.00 5.26 11.16
CA LEU A 45 13.23 6.16 12.01
C LEU A 45 11.78 5.68 12.16
N SER A 46 11.33 5.58 13.39
CA SER A 46 9.91 5.52 13.73
C SER A 46 9.38 6.93 13.93
N ILE A 47 8.31 7.28 13.26
CA ILE A 47 7.75 8.64 13.24
C ILE A 47 6.39 8.65 13.92
N VAL A 48 6.24 9.55 14.90
CA VAL A 48 4.96 9.86 15.53
C VAL A 48 4.54 11.25 15.05
N PRO A 49 3.53 11.37 14.19
CA PRO A 49 3.04 12.67 13.74
C PRO A 49 2.29 13.38 14.86
N LYS A 50 2.22 14.70 14.78
CA LYS A 50 1.28 15.48 15.61
C LYS A 50 -0.15 15.02 15.35
N THR A 51 -1.01 15.12 16.34
CA THR A 51 -2.43 14.74 16.20
C THR A 51 -3.10 15.46 15.03
N SER A 52 -2.78 16.72 14.81
CA SER A 52 -3.30 17.52 13.68
C SER A 52 -2.77 17.11 12.30
N ALA A 53 -1.70 16.33 12.26
CA ALA A 53 -1.04 15.90 11.01
C ALA A 53 -1.21 14.40 10.72
N ARG A 54 -1.79 13.63 11.62
CA ARG A 54 -2.03 12.22 11.40
C ARG A 54 -3.16 12.01 10.37
N THR A 55 -3.07 10.90 9.65
CA THR A 55 -4.13 10.49 8.73
C THR A 55 -5.45 10.28 9.48
N VAL A 56 -6.53 10.83 8.94
CA VAL A 56 -7.90 10.57 9.44
C VAL A 56 -8.24 9.12 9.17
N THR A 57 -8.71 8.43 10.20
CA THR A 57 -9.14 7.04 10.08
C THR A 57 -10.65 6.94 9.87
N VAL A 58 -11.10 5.79 9.37
CA VAL A 58 -12.53 5.47 9.28
C VAL A 58 -13.22 5.57 10.65
N GLY A 59 -12.50 5.19 11.72
CA GLY A 59 -12.98 5.32 13.09
C GLY A 59 -13.17 6.76 13.56
N ASP A 60 -12.25 7.66 13.16
CA ASP A 60 -12.36 9.09 13.47
C ASP A 60 -13.60 9.73 12.82
N MET A 61 -13.96 9.27 11.63
CA MET A 61 -15.10 9.76 10.87
C MET A 61 -16.42 9.11 11.26
N ASN A 62 -16.42 8.15 12.17
CA ASN A 62 -17.61 7.39 12.59
C ASN A 62 -18.39 6.77 11.41
N ILE A 63 -17.71 6.36 10.35
CA ILE A 63 -18.34 5.70 9.21
C ILE A 63 -18.78 4.31 9.65
N LYS A 64 -20.11 4.11 9.69
CA LYS A 64 -20.70 2.81 10.00
C LYS A 64 -20.63 1.89 8.78
N ASN A 65 -20.40 0.60 9.03
CA ASN A 65 -20.34 -0.44 7.99
C ASN A 65 -19.20 -0.28 6.97
N ALA A 66 -18.09 0.36 7.35
CA ALA A 66 -16.89 0.30 6.56
C ALA A 66 -16.32 -1.12 6.64
N GLU A 67 -16.43 -1.86 5.56
CA GLU A 67 -15.86 -3.20 5.42
C GLU A 67 -14.36 -3.11 5.14
N CYS A 68 -13.60 -4.11 5.57
CA CYS A 68 -12.19 -4.21 5.22
C CYS A 68 -12.09 -4.62 3.74
N ASP A 69 -11.40 -3.82 2.95
CA ASP A 69 -11.20 -4.14 1.53
C ASP A 69 -10.32 -5.37 1.33
N GLY A 70 -9.60 -5.81 2.36
CA GLY A 70 -8.77 -7.01 2.34
C GLY A 70 -7.65 -6.96 1.29
N ILE A 71 -7.02 -8.10 1.07
CA ILE A 71 -6.01 -8.25 0.02
C ILE A 71 -6.71 -8.75 -1.24
N PRO A 72 -6.53 -8.09 -2.40
CA PRO A 72 -7.09 -8.57 -3.66
C PRO A 72 -6.52 -9.93 -4.05
N TYR A 73 -7.33 -10.73 -4.74
CA TYR A 73 -6.90 -12.00 -5.32
C TYR A 73 -6.23 -11.76 -6.67
N MET A 74 -5.01 -12.25 -6.84
CA MET A 74 -4.30 -12.22 -8.11
C MET A 74 -4.74 -13.39 -8.96
N LEU A 75 -5.67 -13.18 -9.89
CA LEU A 75 -6.29 -14.26 -10.69
C LEU A 75 -5.46 -14.65 -11.91
N ILE A 76 -4.79 -13.68 -12.54
CA ILE A 76 -3.92 -13.90 -13.69
C ILE A 76 -2.61 -13.14 -13.48
N SER A 77 -1.51 -13.80 -13.76
CA SER A 77 -0.17 -13.23 -13.78
C SER A 77 0.54 -13.68 -15.05
N ASP A 78 0.94 -12.73 -15.89
CA ASP A 78 1.68 -12.95 -17.14
C ASP A 78 1.05 -14.04 -18.04
N GLY A 79 -0.24 -13.85 -18.34
CA GLY A 79 -1.02 -14.78 -19.21
C GLY A 79 -1.34 -16.15 -18.58
N LYS A 80 -1.04 -16.33 -17.29
CA LYS A 80 -1.27 -17.60 -16.59
C LYS A 80 -2.25 -17.44 -15.45
N ILE A 81 -3.16 -18.37 -15.32
CA ILE A 81 -4.13 -18.38 -14.21
C ILE A 81 -3.43 -18.82 -12.93
N VAL A 82 -3.64 -18.07 -11.84
CA VAL A 82 -3.21 -18.44 -10.49
C VAL A 82 -4.34 -19.23 -9.84
N GLU A 83 -4.33 -20.54 -10.04
CA GLU A 83 -5.43 -21.46 -9.68
C GLU A 83 -5.81 -21.37 -8.18
N GLN A 84 -4.81 -21.24 -7.31
CA GLN A 84 -5.06 -21.13 -5.87
C GLN A 84 -5.83 -19.87 -5.51
N GLU A 85 -5.45 -18.73 -6.10
CA GLU A 85 -6.10 -17.45 -5.86
C GLU A 85 -7.50 -17.40 -6.47
N LEU A 86 -7.66 -17.97 -7.66
CA LEU A 86 -8.97 -18.11 -8.29
C LEU A 86 -9.93 -18.93 -7.40
N LYS A 87 -9.45 -20.06 -6.86
CA LYS A 87 -10.23 -20.88 -5.93
C LYS A 87 -10.54 -20.16 -4.63
N ARG A 88 -9.56 -19.42 -4.07
CA ARG A 88 -9.75 -18.62 -2.84
C ARG A 88 -10.74 -17.49 -3.02
N SER A 89 -10.85 -16.92 -4.21
CA SER A 89 -11.82 -15.88 -4.54
C SER A 89 -13.27 -16.40 -4.60
N GLY A 90 -13.48 -17.72 -4.55
CA GLY A 90 -14.79 -18.35 -4.69
C GLY A 90 -15.28 -18.47 -6.13
N HIS A 91 -14.48 -18.08 -7.10
CA HIS A 91 -14.80 -18.17 -8.52
C HIS A 91 -14.13 -19.35 -9.20
N GLY A 92 -14.78 -19.87 -10.25
CA GLY A 92 -14.23 -20.93 -11.08
C GLY A 92 -13.64 -20.39 -12.40
N ARG A 93 -12.96 -21.28 -13.12
CA ARG A 93 -12.32 -20.96 -14.40
C ARG A 93 -13.35 -20.47 -15.44
N GLN A 94 -14.53 -21.06 -15.45
CA GLN A 94 -15.61 -20.67 -16.35
C GLN A 94 -16.02 -19.21 -16.17
N TRP A 95 -16.16 -18.75 -14.91
CA TRP A 95 -16.46 -17.34 -14.60
C TRP A 95 -15.36 -16.42 -15.14
N LEU A 96 -14.08 -16.78 -14.94
CA LEU A 96 -12.95 -15.98 -15.42
C LEU A 96 -12.93 -15.89 -16.95
N ASP A 97 -13.20 -17.00 -17.64
CA ASP A 97 -13.31 -17.05 -19.11
C ASP A 97 -14.44 -16.16 -19.61
N GLU A 98 -15.59 -16.14 -18.93
CA GLU A 98 -16.72 -15.27 -19.25
C GLU A 98 -16.36 -13.79 -19.06
N GLU A 99 -15.66 -13.45 -17.99
CA GLU A 99 -15.19 -12.07 -17.74
C GLU A 99 -14.19 -11.59 -18.79
N LEU A 100 -13.30 -12.45 -19.25
CA LEU A 100 -12.38 -12.16 -20.35
C LEU A 100 -13.12 -11.98 -21.68
N LYS A 101 -14.10 -12.86 -21.98
CA LYS A 101 -14.92 -12.76 -23.19
C LYS A 101 -15.74 -11.46 -23.23
N LYS A 102 -16.36 -11.04 -22.13
CA LYS A 102 -17.09 -9.77 -22.04
C LYS A 102 -16.20 -8.57 -22.42
N ARG A 103 -14.90 -8.67 -22.18
CA ARG A 103 -13.91 -7.62 -22.46
C ARG A 103 -13.17 -7.84 -23.79
N ASN A 104 -13.55 -8.89 -24.52
CA ASN A 104 -12.92 -9.29 -25.79
C ASN A 104 -11.42 -9.53 -25.65
N LEU A 105 -11.01 -10.22 -24.59
CA LEU A 105 -9.62 -10.51 -24.22
C LEU A 105 -9.33 -12.00 -24.26
N LYS A 106 -8.14 -12.34 -24.76
CA LYS A 106 -7.57 -13.68 -24.61
C LYS A 106 -6.69 -13.74 -23.34
N LEU A 107 -6.64 -14.89 -22.71
CA LEU A 107 -5.82 -15.09 -21.51
C LEU A 107 -4.36 -14.67 -21.73
N SER A 108 -3.78 -15.02 -22.88
CA SER A 108 -2.40 -14.67 -23.24
C SER A 108 -2.13 -13.17 -23.41
N GLU A 109 -3.16 -12.35 -23.54
CA GLU A 109 -3.04 -10.89 -23.68
C GLU A 109 -3.04 -10.18 -22.31
N VAL A 110 -3.35 -10.92 -21.24
CA VAL A 110 -3.49 -10.34 -19.89
C VAL A 110 -2.16 -10.43 -19.15
N PHE A 111 -1.60 -9.28 -18.80
CA PHE A 111 -0.42 -9.20 -17.95
C PHE A 111 -0.80 -9.47 -16.48
N ILE A 112 -1.83 -8.81 -16.00
CA ILE A 112 -2.33 -8.97 -14.62
C ILE A 112 -3.85 -8.90 -14.58
N ALA A 113 -4.48 -9.74 -13.77
CA ALA A 113 -5.87 -9.59 -13.37
C ALA A 113 -6.00 -9.79 -11.87
N SER A 114 -6.58 -8.82 -11.18
CA SER A 114 -6.84 -8.88 -9.74
C SER A 114 -8.29 -8.60 -9.43
N LEU A 115 -8.82 -9.35 -8.47
CA LEU A 115 -10.17 -9.22 -7.96
C LEU A 115 -10.14 -8.73 -6.52
N SER A 116 -10.71 -7.56 -6.27
CA SER A 116 -10.84 -7.04 -4.90
C SER A 116 -11.93 -7.78 -4.13
N GLN A 117 -11.90 -7.66 -2.81
CA GLN A 117 -12.90 -8.29 -1.94
C GLN A 117 -14.34 -7.77 -2.19
N ASN A 118 -14.45 -6.55 -2.68
CA ASN A 118 -15.74 -5.93 -3.06
C ASN A 118 -16.25 -6.37 -4.45
N GLY A 119 -15.54 -7.26 -5.14
CA GLY A 119 -15.94 -7.78 -6.45
C GLY A 119 -15.46 -6.96 -7.66
N THR A 120 -14.63 -5.94 -7.47
CA THR A 120 -14.05 -5.17 -8.58
C THR A 120 -12.92 -5.94 -9.24
N LEU A 121 -13.07 -6.23 -10.54
CA LEU A 121 -12.06 -6.91 -11.35
C LEU A 121 -11.24 -5.90 -12.14
N LEU A 122 -9.95 -5.80 -11.82
CA LEU A 122 -8.95 -5.01 -12.55
C LEU A 122 -8.22 -5.93 -13.52
N ILE A 123 -8.10 -5.52 -14.78
CA ILE A 123 -7.32 -6.24 -15.80
C ILE A 123 -6.40 -5.25 -16.50
N GLN A 124 -5.12 -5.62 -16.62
CA GLN A 124 -4.12 -4.92 -17.41
C GLN A 124 -3.58 -5.87 -18.48
N LYS A 125 -3.49 -5.39 -19.72
CA LYS A 125 -2.88 -6.12 -20.83
C LYS A 125 -1.36 -5.97 -20.80
N HIS A 126 -0.66 -6.87 -21.53
CA HIS A 126 0.73 -6.64 -21.86
C HIS A 126 0.89 -5.33 -22.65
N GLU A 127 1.90 -4.55 -22.33
CA GLU A 127 2.35 -3.44 -23.16
C GLU A 127 3.20 -3.99 -24.32
N HIS A 128 2.94 -3.51 -25.49
CA HIS A 128 3.69 -3.87 -26.69
C HIS A 128 4.82 -2.89 -26.97
#